data_e94d99c43566a8902439461e4c54f3cd
#
_entry.id   e94d99c43566a8902439461e4c54f3cd
#
_cell.length_a   1.000
_cell.length_b   1.000
_cell.length_c   1.000
_cell.angle_alpha   90.00
_cell.angle_beta   90.00
_cell.angle_gamma   90.00
#
_symmetry.space_group_name_H-M   'P 1'
#
loop_
_entity.id
_entity.type
_entity.pdbx_description
1 polymer ?
#
loop_
_entity_poly.entity_id
_entity_poly.type
_entity_poly.pdbx_seq_one_letter_code
_entity_poly.pdbx_strand_id
1 'polypeptide(L)'
;FKAPRRYGVLDFTHTPDMVMDSIYYADDDRVEIIGDRGILFVNRCTARTVDLPELMMFRDGETTPIPVDRVEWHDSFIDCTRHLLDVLQDGGDPVLDGPSGRAVLQFTLAAHVSAREGREVRPDEVG
;
A
#
# COMPACT_ATOMS: atom_id res chain seq x y z
N PHE A 1 -0.92 -2.39 -13.40
CA PHE A 1 -1.59 -3.70 -13.48
C PHE A 1 -1.49 -4.27 -14.89
N LYS A 2 -1.30 -5.59 -15.01
CA LYS A 2 -1.25 -6.27 -16.32
C LYS A 2 -2.62 -6.38 -17.02
N ALA A 3 -3.71 -6.01 -16.36
CA ALA A 3 -5.06 -6.06 -16.89
C ALA A 3 -5.51 -4.66 -17.35
N PRO A 4 -6.06 -4.50 -18.57
CA PRO A 4 -6.30 -3.21 -19.20
C PRO A 4 -7.42 -2.35 -18.55
N ARG A 5 -8.11 -2.88 -17.55
CA ARG A 5 -9.22 -2.19 -16.85
C ARG A 5 -9.02 -2.08 -15.35
N ARG A 6 -7.77 -2.15 -14.89
CA ARG A 6 -7.45 -2.06 -13.46
C ARG A 6 -6.37 -1.03 -13.25
N TYR A 7 -6.58 -0.16 -12.30
CA TYR A 7 -5.59 0.83 -11.88
C TYR A 7 -5.64 1.01 -10.38
N GLY A 8 -4.62 1.62 -9.83
CA GLY A 8 -4.57 1.99 -8.43
C GLY A 8 -4.17 3.45 -8.28
N VAL A 9 -4.62 4.05 -7.21
CA VAL A 9 -4.21 5.36 -6.75
C VAL A 9 -3.53 5.19 -5.41
N LEU A 10 -2.34 5.77 -5.27
CA LEU A 10 -1.63 5.86 -4.00
C LEU A 10 -1.48 7.33 -3.67
N ASP A 11 -2.02 7.73 -2.54
CA ASP A 11 -1.93 9.09 -2.01
C ASP A 11 -1.08 9.07 -0.74
N PHE A 12 0.04 9.77 -0.77
CA PHE A 12 0.96 9.87 0.35
C PHE A 12 1.06 11.30 0.81
N THR A 13 0.53 11.56 1.98
CA THR A 13 0.58 12.87 2.60
C THR A 13 1.66 12.89 3.68
N HIS A 14 2.66 13.74 3.49
CA HIS A 14 3.65 14.03 4.52
C HIS A 14 3.78 15.55 4.70
N THR A 15 3.29 16.06 5.82
CA THR A 15 3.22 17.50 6.09
C THR A 15 3.73 17.77 7.51
N PRO A 16 5.01 18.12 7.69
CA PRO A 16 5.61 18.22 9.02
C PRO A 16 4.99 19.31 9.90
N ASP A 17 4.36 20.31 9.29
CA ASP A 17 3.71 21.42 10.02
C ASP A 17 2.22 21.17 10.29
N MET A 18 1.65 20.08 9.80
CA MET A 18 0.26 19.72 10.06
C MET A 18 0.18 18.91 11.36
N VAL A 19 -0.76 19.29 12.23
CA VAL A 19 -1.07 18.48 13.42
C VAL A 19 -1.96 17.32 12.98
N MET A 20 -1.43 16.11 13.08
CA MET A 20 -2.13 14.86 12.78
C MET A 20 -2.21 13.98 14.01
N ASP A 21 -3.31 13.27 14.17
CA ASP A 21 -3.46 12.24 15.20
C ASP A 21 -2.70 10.97 14.76
N SER A 22 -1.41 10.94 15.06
CA SER A 22 -0.52 9.83 14.76
C SER A 22 0.53 9.71 15.86
N ILE A 23 0.82 8.47 16.27
CA ILE A 23 1.90 8.16 17.25
C ILE A 23 3.26 7.91 16.56
N TYR A 24 3.32 7.94 15.24
CA TYR A 24 4.54 7.66 14.47
C TYR A 24 5.01 8.89 13.69
N TYR A 25 4.30 9.24 12.63
CA TYR A 25 4.70 10.30 11.71
C TYR A 25 3.51 11.18 11.34
N ALA A 26 3.77 12.42 10.96
CA ALA A 26 2.76 13.32 10.42
C ALA A 26 2.50 13.01 8.93
N ASP A 27 2.08 11.79 8.67
CA ASP A 27 1.71 11.31 7.33
C ASP A 27 0.41 10.50 7.38
N ASP A 28 -0.33 10.54 6.29
CA ASP A 28 -1.57 9.78 6.09
C ASP A 28 -1.58 9.25 4.65
N ASP A 29 -1.54 7.93 4.54
CA ASP A 29 -1.43 7.24 3.27
C ASP A 29 -2.73 6.53 2.95
N ARG A 30 -3.17 6.65 1.70
CA ARG A 30 -4.37 5.99 1.20
C ARG A 30 -4.08 5.25 -0.08
N VAL A 31 -4.73 4.12 -0.24
CA VAL A 31 -4.62 3.32 -1.45
C VAL A 31 -6.01 2.98 -1.96
N GLU A 32 -6.25 3.23 -3.25
CA GLU A 32 -7.42 2.73 -3.95
C GLU A 32 -7.00 1.74 -5.03
N ILE A 33 -7.67 0.60 -5.07
CA ILE A 33 -7.49 -0.41 -6.11
C ILE A 33 -8.81 -0.56 -6.84
N ILE A 34 -8.84 -0.09 -8.10
CA ILE A 34 -10.04 -0.06 -8.92
C ILE A 34 -9.98 -1.22 -9.92
N GLY A 35 -11.02 -2.01 -9.93
CA GLY A 35 -11.21 -3.14 -10.84
C GLY A 35 -12.54 -3.10 -11.55
N ASP A 36 -12.77 -4.07 -12.44
CA ASP A 36 -13.95 -4.13 -13.29
C ASP A 36 -15.27 -4.33 -12.52
N ARG A 37 -15.19 -4.85 -11.30
CA ARG A 37 -16.36 -5.23 -10.49
C ARG A 37 -16.41 -4.57 -9.12
N GLY A 38 -15.49 -3.65 -8.83
CA GLY A 38 -15.48 -3.00 -7.53
C GLY A 38 -14.21 -2.22 -7.25
N ILE A 39 -14.19 -1.62 -6.07
CA ILE A 39 -13.08 -0.80 -5.57
C ILE A 39 -12.72 -1.28 -4.19
N LEU A 40 -11.42 -1.42 -3.91
CA LEU A 40 -10.90 -1.56 -2.56
C LEU A 40 -10.32 -0.23 -2.11
N PHE A 41 -10.66 0.17 -0.89
CA PHE A 41 -10.15 1.35 -0.22
C PHE A 41 -9.33 0.92 1.00
N VAL A 42 -8.06 1.26 1.02
CA VAL A 42 -7.22 1.22 2.22
C VAL A 42 -7.14 2.65 2.73
N ASN A 43 -7.86 2.94 3.82
CA ASN A 43 -8.09 4.30 4.29
C ASN A 43 -7.11 4.76 5.35
N ARG A 44 -6.25 3.86 5.80
CA ARG A 44 -5.31 4.16 6.87
C ARG A 44 -4.03 3.38 6.73
N CYS A 45 -2.90 4.08 6.77
CA CYS A 45 -1.60 3.47 6.95
C CYS A 45 -0.93 3.91 8.27
N THR A 46 -0.96 5.18 8.63
CA THR A 46 -0.30 5.69 9.86
C THR A 46 -1.13 6.65 10.68
N ALA A 47 -1.76 7.65 10.09
CA ALA A 47 -2.59 8.63 10.78
C ALA A 47 -4.10 8.36 10.61
N ARG A 48 -4.91 9.10 11.36
CA ARG A 48 -6.38 9.11 11.24
C ARG A 48 -6.87 10.51 10.91
N THR A 49 -6.75 10.88 9.65
CA THR A 49 -7.30 12.17 9.18
C THR A 49 -8.79 12.10 8.89
N VAL A 50 -9.32 10.88 8.70
CA VAL A 50 -10.76 10.63 8.53
C VAL A 50 -11.20 9.46 9.41
N ASP A 51 -12.44 9.50 9.85
CA ASP A 51 -13.06 8.41 10.63
C ASP A 51 -13.76 7.42 9.68
N LEU A 52 -12.95 6.61 9.03
CA LEU A 52 -13.39 5.54 8.13
C LEU A 52 -12.79 4.21 8.58
N PRO A 53 -13.48 3.07 8.30
CA PRO A 53 -12.88 1.75 8.44
C PRO A 53 -11.56 1.67 7.66
N GLU A 54 -10.57 0.99 8.21
CA GLU A 54 -9.23 0.86 7.63
C GLU A 54 -9.26 0.23 6.24
N LEU A 55 -10.14 -0.74 6.04
CA LEU A 55 -10.33 -1.42 4.76
C LEU A 55 -11.81 -1.48 4.40
N MET A 56 -12.14 -1.07 3.18
CA MET A 56 -13.51 -1.11 2.66
C MET A 56 -13.51 -1.65 1.25
N MET A 57 -14.62 -2.27 0.86
CA MET A 57 -14.86 -2.72 -0.50
C MET A 57 -16.19 -2.17 -1.02
N PHE A 58 -16.15 -1.50 -2.17
CA PHE A 58 -17.34 -1.22 -2.96
C PHE A 58 -17.52 -2.32 -4.00
N ARG A 59 -18.68 -2.97 -3.98
CA ARG A 59 -19.05 -3.99 -4.95
C ARG A 59 -20.57 -4.15 -5.02
N ASP A 60 -21.08 -4.44 -6.20
CA ASP A 60 -22.51 -4.71 -6.47
C ASP A 60 -23.45 -3.61 -5.92
N GLY A 61 -22.99 -2.34 -5.96
CA GLY A 61 -23.75 -1.16 -5.52
C GLY A 61 -23.64 -0.85 -4.03
N GLU A 62 -22.90 -1.63 -3.26
CA GLU A 62 -22.74 -1.47 -1.81
C GLU A 62 -21.29 -1.25 -1.40
N THR A 63 -21.10 -0.44 -0.36
CA THR A 63 -19.80 -0.28 0.29
C THR A 63 -19.83 -0.99 1.64
N THR A 64 -18.94 -1.95 1.81
CA THR A 64 -18.87 -2.79 3.02
C THR A 64 -17.50 -2.66 3.68
N PRO A 65 -17.41 -2.41 4.99
CA PRO A 65 -16.16 -2.51 5.72
C PRO A 65 -15.68 -3.96 5.77
N ILE A 66 -14.38 -4.14 5.62
CA ILE A 66 -13.71 -5.43 5.81
C ILE A 66 -13.00 -5.38 7.16
N PRO A 67 -13.39 -6.22 8.12
CA PRO A 67 -12.73 -6.25 9.43
C PRO A 67 -11.25 -6.58 9.31
N VAL A 68 -10.42 -5.81 10.02
CA VAL A 68 -8.98 -6.03 10.14
C VAL A 68 -8.62 -6.01 11.62
N ASP A 69 -8.06 -7.10 12.13
CA ASP A 69 -7.81 -7.27 13.57
C ASP A 69 -6.55 -6.54 14.04
N ARG A 70 -5.59 -6.36 13.15
CA ARG A 70 -4.27 -5.80 13.46
C ARG A 70 -3.98 -4.68 12.47
N VAL A 71 -4.11 -3.45 12.94
CA VAL A 71 -4.07 -2.25 12.08
C VAL A 71 -2.97 -1.27 12.46
N GLU A 72 -2.24 -1.58 13.53
CA GLU A 72 -1.16 -0.69 13.97
C GLU A 72 0.12 -0.94 13.16
N TRP A 73 0.81 0.12 12.87
CA TRP A 73 2.02 0.07 12.04
C TRP A 73 3.07 -0.94 12.55
N HIS A 74 3.27 -1.01 13.87
CA HIS A 74 4.20 -1.97 14.48
C HIS A 74 3.79 -3.43 14.28
N ASP A 75 2.50 -3.73 14.11
CA ASP A 75 2.03 -5.09 13.84
C ASP A 75 2.61 -5.65 12.55
N SER A 76 2.77 -4.82 11.52
CA SER A 76 3.37 -5.22 10.25
C SER A 76 4.82 -5.69 10.40
N PHE A 77 5.60 -5.06 11.28
CA PHE A 77 6.98 -5.49 11.56
C PHE A 77 7.03 -6.81 12.31
N ILE A 78 6.13 -6.99 13.28
CA ILE A 78 6.03 -8.26 14.03
C ILE A 78 5.69 -9.40 13.08
N ASP A 79 4.69 -9.21 12.23
CA ASP A 79 4.23 -10.24 11.30
C ASP A 79 5.25 -10.52 10.20
N CYS A 80 5.89 -9.49 9.67
CA CYS A 80 6.98 -9.66 8.70
C CYS A 80 8.16 -10.44 9.30
N THR A 81 8.57 -10.10 10.53
CA THR A 81 9.66 -10.81 11.22
C THR A 81 9.29 -12.26 11.50
N ARG A 82 8.07 -12.51 11.98
CA ARG A 82 7.58 -13.88 12.22
C ARG A 82 7.59 -14.69 10.93
N HIS A 83 7.02 -14.14 9.86
CA HIS A 83 7.02 -14.80 8.56
C HIS A 83 8.43 -15.16 8.06
N LEU A 84 9.40 -14.24 8.23
CA LEU A 84 10.79 -14.52 7.88
C LEU A 84 11.36 -15.69 8.70
N LEU A 85 11.10 -15.71 10.02
CA LEU A 85 11.56 -16.81 10.88
C LEU A 85 10.91 -18.15 10.49
N ASP A 86 9.62 -18.16 10.22
CA ASP A 86 8.89 -19.36 9.78
C ASP A 86 9.48 -19.91 8.46
N VAL A 87 9.73 -19.04 7.48
CA VAL A 87 10.38 -19.44 6.22
C VAL A 87 11.77 -20.00 6.43
N LEU A 88 12.56 -19.41 7.35
CA LEU A 88 13.91 -19.90 7.66
C LEU A 88 13.92 -21.23 8.41
N GLN A 89 12.92 -21.48 9.26
CA GLN A 89 12.83 -22.71 10.07
C GLN A 89 12.20 -23.87 9.30
N ASP A 90 11.08 -23.61 8.64
CA ASP A 90 10.24 -24.63 8.04
C ASP A 90 10.49 -24.78 6.52
N GLY A 91 11.22 -23.87 5.93
CA GLY A 91 11.40 -23.74 4.50
C GLY A 91 10.17 -23.10 3.82
N GLY A 92 10.26 -22.95 2.53
CA GLY A 92 9.19 -22.36 1.72
C GLY A 92 9.60 -21.05 1.06
N ASP A 93 8.68 -20.48 0.31
CA ASP A 93 8.92 -19.24 -0.41
C ASP A 93 8.42 -18.04 0.42
N PRO A 94 9.23 -17.00 0.61
CA PRO A 94 8.78 -15.79 1.27
C PRO A 94 7.73 -15.05 0.42
N VAL A 95 6.75 -14.44 1.08
CA VAL A 95 5.72 -13.62 0.41
C VAL A 95 6.35 -12.47 -0.39
N LEU A 96 7.44 -11.91 0.11
CA LEU A 96 8.25 -10.90 -0.58
C LEU A 96 9.65 -11.47 -0.81
N ASP A 97 9.86 -12.01 -1.98
CA ASP A 97 11.16 -12.50 -2.45
C ASP A 97 12.01 -11.39 -3.11
N GLY A 98 13.25 -11.70 -3.51
CA GLY A 98 14.12 -10.74 -4.18
C GLY A 98 13.55 -10.14 -5.47
N PRO A 99 13.01 -10.94 -6.39
CA PRO A 99 12.31 -10.46 -7.59
C PRO A 99 11.14 -9.51 -7.27
N SER A 100 10.32 -9.84 -6.29
CA SER A 100 9.20 -9.01 -5.84
C SER A 100 9.67 -7.70 -5.23
N GLY A 101 10.69 -7.75 -4.38
CA GLY A 101 11.33 -6.56 -3.81
C GLY A 101 11.91 -5.63 -4.88
N ARG A 102 12.57 -6.20 -5.91
CA ARG A 102 13.04 -5.44 -7.06
C ARG A 102 11.89 -4.77 -7.81
N ALA A 103 10.79 -5.47 -8.05
CA ALA A 103 9.63 -4.91 -8.74
C ALA A 103 9.01 -3.73 -7.98
N VAL A 104 8.93 -3.81 -6.66
CA VAL A 104 8.48 -2.70 -5.80
C VAL A 104 9.43 -1.51 -5.91
N LEU A 105 10.74 -1.74 -5.86
CA LEU A 105 11.73 -0.68 -6.01
C LEU A 105 11.65 -0.02 -7.39
N GLN A 106 11.53 -0.79 -8.47
CA GLN A 106 11.36 -0.25 -9.82
C GLN A 106 10.09 0.61 -9.93
N PHE A 107 8.99 0.19 -9.32
CA PHE A 107 7.77 1.00 -9.26
C PHE A 107 8.00 2.34 -8.56
N THR A 108 8.66 2.34 -7.41
CA THR A 108 8.97 3.56 -6.66
C THR A 108 9.90 4.49 -7.45
N LEU A 109 10.95 3.95 -8.07
CA LEU A 109 11.88 4.72 -8.88
C LEU A 109 11.19 5.31 -10.12
N ALA A 110 10.29 4.56 -10.76
CA ALA A 110 9.51 5.05 -11.89
C ALA A 110 8.63 6.26 -11.50
N ALA A 111 8.02 6.22 -10.31
CA ALA A 111 7.25 7.36 -9.78
C ALA A 111 8.15 8.60 -9.59
N HIS A 112 9.35 8.45 -9.05
CA HIS A 112 10.31 9.56 -8.92
C HIS A 112 10.74 10.14 -10.26
N VAL A 113 11.04 9.29 -11.25
CA VAL A 113 11.39 9.73 -12.60
C VAL A 113 10.21 10.44 -13.26
N SER A 114 9.00 9.89 -13.12
CA SER A 114 7.77 10.48 -13.65
C SER A 114 7.53 11.88 -13.08
N ALA A 115 7.68 12.04 -11.76
CA ALA A 115 7.52 13.35 -11.11
C ALA A 115 8.56 14.37 -11.58
N ARG A 116 9.82 13.93 -11.77
CA ARG A 116 10.90 14.81 -12.23
C ARG A 116 10.75 15.21 -13.70
N GLU A 117 10.31 14.29 -14.56
CA GLU A 117 10.25 14.49 -16.00
C GLU A 117 8.88 14.94 -16.50
N GLY A 118 7.85 14.93 -15.65
CA GLY A 118 6.50 15.34 -16.01
C GLY A 118 5.84 14.44 -17.07
N ARG A 119 6.22 13.16 -17.11
CA ARG A 119 5.68 12.17 -18.06
C ARG A 119 5.35 10.86 -17.37
N GLU A 120 4.57 10.04 -18.06
CA GLU A 120 4.38 8.65 -17.68
C GLU A 120 5.70 7.87 -17.81
N VAL A 121 6.01 7.06 -16.80
CA VAL A 121 7.21 6.19 -16.76
C VAL A 121 6.80 4.78 -16.36
N ARG A 122 7.22 3.81 -17.13
CA ARG A 122 6.99 2.41 -16.84
C ARG A 122 8.04 1.89 -15.86
N PRO A 123 7.71 0.98 -14.93
CA PRO A 123 8.68 0.40 -14.00
C PRO A 123 9.85 -0.31 -14.69
N ASP A 124 9.65 -0.88 -15.88
CA ASP A 124 10.70 -1.55 -16.65
C ASP A 124 11.66 -0.59 -17.37
N GLU A 125 11.40 0.72 -17.39
CA GLU A 125 12.33 1.74 -17.88
C GLU A 125 13.43 2.11 -16.86
N VAL A 126 13.27 1.68 -15.60
CA VAL A 126 14.18 2.03 -14.50
C VAL A 126 14.78 0.80 -13.84
N GLY A 127 16.07 0.80 -13.55
CA GLY A 127 16.76 -0.25 -12.79
C GLY A 127 17.77 -1.06 -13.53
#